data_e7e37410b6e245ae4881b8446d2bc62e
#
_entry.id   e7e37410b6e245ae4881b8446d2bc62e
#
_cell.length_a   1.000
_cell.length_b   1.000
_cell.length_c   1.000
_cell.angle_alpha   90.00
_cell.angle_beta   90.00
_cell.angle_gamma   90.00
#
_symmetry.space_group_name_H-M   'P 1'
#
loop_
_entity.id
_entity.type
_entity.pdbx_description
1 polymer ?
#
loop_
_entity_poly.entity_id
_entity_poly.type
_entity_poly.pdbx_seq_one_letter_code
_entity_poly.pdbx_strand_id
1 'polypeptide(L)'
;DGLAKELGAGIALKHTVREDLLKSAIECGSATPEIIAAAAEAMLAEFRLGTDAVICTCSTIGAAADVANSTSDRPVLRIDRPMARESVRTASRILVLATLGTTIAPTAALIETEARAAGRKPDIDSVVLDRARQLFLSGNIDAYLQ
;
A
#
# COMPACT_ATOMS: atom_id res chain seq x y z
N ASP A 1 -2.04 -11.56 12.49
CA ASP A 1 -2.27 -12.97 12.89
C ASP A 1 -3.73 -13.31 13.23
N GLY A 2 -4.57 -12.33 13.68
CA GLY A 2 -5.99 -12.57 13.95
C GLY A 2 -6.76 -13.00 12.70
N LEU A 3 -6.62 -12.25 11.61
CA LEU A 3 -7.32 -12.51 10.35
C LEU A 3 -6.96 -13.88 9.74
N ALA A 4 -5.70 -14.31 9.84
CA ALA A 4 -5.29 -15.62 9.34
C ALA A 4 -5.94 -16.77 10.12
N LYS A 5 -6.19 -16.59 11.43
CA LYS A 5 -6.94 -17.56 12.24
C LYS A 5 -8.41 -17.65 11.85
N GLU A 6 -9.01 -16.52 11.44
CA GLU A 6 -10.41 -16.45 10.97
C GLU A 6 -10.57 -17.08 9.58
N LEU A 7 -9.54 -17.01 8.72
CA LEU A 7 -9.57 -17.59 7.37
C LEU A 7 -9.40 -19.12 7.33
N GLY A 8 -9.11 -19.74 8.49
CA GLY A 8 -9.09 -21.20 8.65
C GLY A 8 -7.70 -21.84 8.59
N ALA A 9 -7.66 -23.12 8.96
CA ALA A 9 -6.44 -23.92 8.98
C ALA A 9 -5.86 -24.12 7.57
N GLY A 10 -4.59 -23.79 7.38
CA GLY A 10 -3.87 -24.01 6.11
C GLY A 10 -3.20 -22.77 5.53
N ILE A 11 -3.43 -21.57 6.11
CA ILE A 11 -2.72 -20.35 5.69
C ILE A 11 -1.54 -20.09 6.63
N ALA A 12 -0.33 -20.13 6.09
CA ALA A 12 0.89 -19.72 6.77
C ALA A 12 1.26 -18.29 6.35
N LEU A 13 1.36 -17.35 7.30
CA LEU A 13 1.79 -15.99 7.05
C LEU A 13 3.27 -15.81 7.39
N LYS A 14 4.03 -15.26 6.44
CA LYS A 14 5.37 -14.75 6.64
C LYS A 14 5.37 -13.24 6.49
N HIS A 15 6.00 -12.54 7.42
CA HIS A 15 6.17 -11.09 7.35
C HIS A 15 7.59 -10.76 6.90
N THR A 16 7.71 -10.02 5.81
CA THR A 16 8.98 -9.48 5.31
C THR A 16 8.94 -7.97 5.37
N VAL A 17 9.82 -7.38 6.18
CA VAL A 17 9.86 -5.93 6.42
C VAL A 17 11.07 -5.34 5.72
N ARG A 18 10.86 -4.29 4.92
CA ARG A 18 11.87 -3.56 4.16
C ARG A 18 11.84 -2.06 4.56
N GLU A 19 12.21 -1.80 5.82
CA GLU A 19 12.28 -0.43 6.36
C GLU A 19 13.25 0.46 5.57
N ASP A 20 14.30 -0.12 5.00
CA ASP A 20 15.27 0.55 4.14
C ASP A 20 14.61 1.23 2.93
N LEU A 21 13.67 0.56 2.26
CA LEU A 21 12.95 1.09 1.11
C LEU A 21 12.00 2.23 1.50
N LEU A 22 11.29 2.08 2.63
CA LEU A 22 10.43 3.14 3.13
C LEU A 22 11.24 4.37 3.54
N LYS A 23 12.37 4.16 4.23
CA LYS A 23 13.27 5.25 4.62
C LYS A 23 13.79 6.00 3.40
N SER A 24 14.29 5.30 2.39
CA SER A 24 14.73 5.91 1.13
C SER A 24 13.61 6.70 0.44
N ALA A 25 12.38 6.18 0.41
CA ALA A 25 11.25 6.88 -0.18
C ALA A 25 10.89 8.16 0.61
N ILE A 26 11.01 8.15 1.94
CA ILE A 26 10.79 9.33 2.78
C ILE A 26 11.89 10.38 2.52
N GLU A 27 13.14 9.97 2.46
CA GLU A 27 14.30 10.86 2.18
C GLU A 27 14.21 11.50 0.79
N CYS A 28 13.75 10.75 -0.22
CA CYS A 28 13.52 11.25 -1.58
C CYS A 28 12.20 12.02 -1.75
N GLY A 29 11.31 12.00 -0.75
CA GLY A 29 9.96 12.58 -0.84
C GLY A 29 8.97 11.77 -1.68
N SER A 30 9.42 10.67 -2.31
CA SER A 30 8.59 9.75 -3.10
C SER A 30 9.32 8.41 -3.32
N ALA A 31 8.55 7.37 -3.70
CA ALA A 31 9.15 6.13 -4.17
C ALA A 31 9.64 6.31 -5.62
N THR A 32 10.97 6.44 -5.79
CA THR A 32 11.58 6.57 -7.12
C THR A 32 11.45 5.26 -7.92
N PRO A 33 11.67 5.28 -9.25
CA PRO A 33 11.67 4.05 -10.07
C PRO A 33 12.60 2.96 -9.52
N GLU A 34 13.78 3.34 -8.99
CA GLU A 34 14.76 2.41 -8.42
C GLU A 34 14.22 1.77 -7.13
N ILE A 35 13.56 2.54 -6.27
CA ILE A 35 12.90 2.03 -5.05
C ILE A 35 11.77 1.07 -5.42
N ILE A 36 10.95 1.42 -6.42
CA ILE A 36 9.89 0.57 -6.92
C ILE A 36 10.45 -0.75 -7.49
N ALA A 37 11.52 -0.67 -8.30
CA ALA A 37 12.17 -1.87 -8.84
C ALA A 37 12.71 -2.78 -7.73
N ALA A 38 13.44 -2.21 -6.75
CA ALA A 38 13.98 -2.97 -5.62
C ALA A 38 12.87 -3.60 -4.76
N ALA A 39 11.74 -2.91 -4.59
CA ALA A 39 10.58 -3.46 -3.87
C ALA A 39 9.92 -4.61 -4.66
N ALA A 40 9.78 -4.47 -5.98
CA ALA A 40 9.25 -5.53 -6.85
C ALA A 40 10.15 -6.77 -6.82
N GLU A 41 11.46 -6.60 -6.92
CA GLU A 41 12.42 -7.71 -6.80
C GLU A 41 12.33 -8.42 -5.45
N ALA A 42 12.19 -7.66 -4.35
CA ALA A 42 12.01 -8.24 -3.02
C ALA A 42 10.74 -9.09 -2.93
N MET A 43 9.63 -8.63 -3.53
CA MET A 43 8.37 -9.38 -3.60
C MET A 43 8.52 -10.67 -4.42
N LEU A 44 9.15 -10.59 -5.60
CA LEU A 44 9.40 -11.74 -6.46
C LEU A 44 10.36 -12.77 -5.82
N ALA A 45 11.29 -12.30 -4.99
CA ALA A 45 12.21 -13.18 -4.27
C ALA A 45 11.49 -14.11 -3.29
N GLU A 46 10.35 -13.70 -2.72
CA GLU A 46 9.57 -14.54 -1.81
C GLU A 46 9.06 -15.82 -2.47
N PHE A 47 8.79 -15.79 -3.77
CA PHE A 47 8.35 -16.98 -4.51
C PHE A 47 9.44 -18.06 -4.61
N ARG A 48 10.71 -17.66 -4.64
CA ARG A 48 11.83 -18.60 -4.58
C ARG A 48 11.96 -19.31 -3.22
N LEU A 49 11.35 -18.74 -2.18
CA LEU A 49 11.28 -19.27 -0.83
C LEU A 49 10.03 -20.12 -0.58
N GLY A 50 9.23 -20.40 -1.61
CA GLY A 50 8.07 -21.27 -1.54
C GLY A 50 6.74 -20.55 -1.20
N THR A 51 6.70 -19.22 -1.23
CA THR A 51 5.46 -18.45 -1.00
C THR A 51 4.50 -18.62 -2.18
N ASP A 52 3.21 -18.80 -1.92
CA ASP A 52 2.17 -18.96 -2.95
C ASP A 52 1.62 -17.61 -3.44
N ALA A 53 1.57 -16.61 -2.57
CA ALA A 53 1.10 -15.26 -2.87
C ALA A 53 1.84 -14.22 -2.04
N VAL A 54 2.00 -13.01 -2.57
CA VAL A 54 2.59 -11.87 -1.86
C VAL A 54 1.56 -10.76 -1.75
N ILE A 55 1.45 -10.14 -0.57
CA ILE A 55 0.60 -8.97 -0.34
C ILE A 55 1.48 -7.80 0.09
N CYS A 56 1.51 -6.76 -0.72
CA CYS A 56 2.13 -5.48 -0.36
C CYS A 56 1.17 -4.67 0.52
N THR A 57 1.59 -4.41 1.76
CA THR A 57 0.79 -3.65 2.73
C THR A 57 1.22 -2.19 2.87
N CYS A 58 2.20 -1.74 2.10
CA CYS A 58 2.71 -0.37 2.12
C CYS A 58 2.27 0.41 0.88
N SER A 59 1.41 1.41 1.05
CA SER A 59 0.90 2.22 -0.08
C SER A 59 2.01 3.05 -0.74
N THR A 60 3.03 3.51 0.00
CA THR A 60 4.16 4.29 -0.57
C THR A 60 4.86 3.54 -1.70
N ILE A 61 5.07 2.23 -1.54
CA ILE A 61 5.71 1.37 -2.56
C ILE A 61 4.69 0.45 -3.27
N GLY A 62 3.40 0.73 -3.14
CA GLY A 62 2.34 -0.14 -3.65
C GLY A 62 2.41 -0.41 -5.16
N ALA A 63 2.90 0.55 -5.93
CA ALA A 63 3.12 0.38 -7.38
C ALA A 63 4.09 -0.77 -7.71
N ALA A 64 5.01 -1.10 -6.80
CA ALA A 64 5.92 -2.23 -6.96
C ALA A 64 5.17 -3.58 -7.05
N ALA A 65 4.03 -3.70 -6.35
CA ALA A 65 3.21 -4.91 -6.45
C ALA A 65 2.61 -5.06 -7.85
N ASP A 66 2.23 -3.96 -8.49
CA ASP A 66 1.72 -3.99 -9.88
C ASP A 66 2.83 -4.40 -10.86
N VAL A 67 4.04 -3.87 -10.67
CA VAL A 67 5.24 -4.25 -11.45
C VAL A 67 5.55 -5.73 -11.26
N ALA A 68 5.63 -6.21 -10.02
CA ALA A 68 5.93 -7.61 -9.71
C ALA A 68 4.83 -8.55 -10.27
N ASN A 69 3.55 -8.17 -10.12
CA ASN A 69 2.43 -8.97 -10.62
C ASN A 69 2.41 -9.08 -12.15
N SER A 70 2.89 -8.06 -12.87
CA SER A 70 2.95 -8.09 -14.34
C SER A 70 3.98 -9.07 -14.91
N THR A 71 4.95 -9.50 -14.10
CA THR A 71 6.06 -10.39 -14.48
C THR A 71 6.03 -11.75 -13.80
N SER A 72 5.08 -11.97 -12.87
CA SER A 72 4.95 -13.18 -12.08
C SER A 72 3.77 -14.04 -12.55
N ASP A 73 3.93 -15.35 -12.51
CA ASP A 73 2.87 -16.35 -12.66
C ASP A 73 2.07 -16.58 -11.36
N ARG A 74 2.57 -16.03 -10.24
CA ARG A 74 1.92 -16.08 -8.93
C ARG A 74 1.40 -14.71 -8.51
N PRO A 75 0.31 -14.64 -7.72
CA PRO A 75 -0.32 -13.37 -7.40
C PRO A 75 0.53 -12.50 -6.48
N VAL A 76 0.76 -11.26 -6.91
CA VAL A 76 1.27 -10.17 -6.07
C VAL A 76 0.20 -9.10 -5.97
N LEU A 77 -0.29 -8.87 -4.76
CA LEU A 77 -1.47 -8.06 -4.51
C LEU A 77 -1.12 -6.77 -3.74
N ARG A 78 -1.86 -5.71 -4.03
CA ARG A 78 -1.88 -4.48 -3.21
C ARG A 78 -3.04 -4.57 -2.23
N ILE A 79 -2.79 -4.37 -0.94
CA ILE A 79 -3.83 -4.39 0.09
C ILE A 79 -4.83 -3.24 -0.06
N ASP A 80 -4.40 -2.11 -0.62
CA ASP A 80 -5.20 -0.88 -0.78
C ASP A 80 -6.09 -0.90 -2.05
N ARG A 81 -5.92 -1.84 -2.96
CA ARG A 81 -6.70 -1.90 -4.21
C ARG A 81 -8.20 -2.15 -4.01
N PRO A 82 -8.66 -3.06 -3.12
CA PRO A 82 -10.09 -3.21 -2.86
C PRO A 82 -10.73 -1.94 -2.31
N MET A 83 -10.03 -1.22 -1.42
CA MET A 83 -10.48 0.08 -0.91
C MET A 83 -10.63 1.10 -2.05
N ALA A 84 -9.66 1.21 -2.95
CA ALA A 84 -9.72 2.14 -4.08
C ALA A 84 -10.90 1.83 -5.01
N ARG A 85 -11.13 0.54 -5.33
CA ARG A 85 -12.28 0.09 -6.12
C ARG A 85 -13.61 0.45 -5.47
N GLU A 86 -13.73 0.19 -4.18
CA GLU A 86 -14.95 0.49 -3.44
C GLU A 86 -15.22 1.99 -3.37
N SER A 87 -14.19 2.81 -3.11
CA SER A 87 -14.30 4.27 -3.12
C SER A 87 -14.79 4.79 -4.46
N VAL A 88 -14.21 4.31 -5.56
CA VAL A 88 -14.64 4.68 -6.92
C VAL A 88 -16.06 4.22 -7.21
N ARG A 89 -16.47 3.03 -6.75
CA ARG A 89 -17.80 2.48 -6.98
C ARG A 89 -18.89 3.30 -6.29
N THR A 90 -18.61 3.80 -5.09
CA THR A 90 -19.62 4.39 -4.19
C THR A 90 -19.65 5.92 -4.19
N ALA A 91 -18.55 6.59 -4.59
CA ALA A 91 -18.41 8.03 -4.44
C ALA A 91 -18.00 8.74 -5.74
N SER A 92 -18.41 10.01 -5.85
CA SER A 92 -17.95 10.96 -6.88
C SER A 92 -16.93 11.97 -6.33
N ARG A 93 -16.81 12.07 -5.00
CA ARG A 93 -15.78 12.87 -4.30
C ARG A 93 -15.10 11.98 -3.28
N ILE A 94 -13.78 11.90 -3.35
CA ILE A 94 -12.97 11.01 -2.50
C ILE A 94 -11.93 11.86 -1.79
N LEU A 95 -11.87 11.75 -0.46
CA LEU A 95 -10.82 12.35 0.35
C LEU A 95 -9.83 11.28 0.79
N VAL A 96 -8.56 11.46 0.41
CA VAL A 96 -7.44 10.61 0.85
C VAL A 96 -6.83 11.21 2.11
N LEU A 97 -6.94 10.52 3.22
CA LEU A 97 -6.28 10.88 4.48
C LEU A 97 -5.04 10.00 4.68
N ALA A 98 -3.90 10.61 4.96
CA ALA A 98 -2.66 9.90 5.26
C ALA A 98 -1.90 10.55 6.40
N THR A 99 -1.17 9.76 7.15
CA THR A 99 -0.24 10.24 8.19
C THR A 99 1.18 10.45 7.66
N LEU A 100 1.44 10.06 6.40
CA LEU A 100 2.73 10.17 5.74
C LEU A 100 2.53 10.70 4.31
N GLY A 101 3.19 11.82 3.99
CA GLY A 101 3.02 12.52 2.71
C GLY A 101 3.35 11.67 1.48
N THR A 102 4.38 10.81 1.58
CA THR A 102 4.78 9.90 0.49
C THR A 102 3.70 8.85 0.12
N THR A 103 2.64 8.71 0.93
CA THR A 103 1.51 7.81 0.69
C THR A 103 0.45 8.43 -0.22
N ILE A 104 0.34 9.77 -0.26
CA ILE A 104 -0.74 10.47 -0.97
C ILE A 104 -0.71 10.19 -2.48
N ALA A 105 0.39 10.50 -3.12
CA ALA A 105 0.50 10.37 -4.58
C ALA A 105 0.24 8.93 -5.09
N PRO A 106 0.85 7.87 -4.52
CA PRO A 106 0.59 6.50 -4.96
C PRO A 106 -0.83 6.01 -4.66
N THR A 107 -1.49 6.53 -3.60
CA THR A 107 -2.89 6.20 -3.31
C THR A 107 -3.83 6.90 -4.29
N ALA A 108 -3.63 8.19 -4.57
CA ALA A 108 -4.41 8.92 -5.56
C ALA A 108 -4.28 8.29 -6.95
N ALA A 109 -3.05 7.97 -7.38
CA ALA A 109 -2.80 7.28 -8.65
C ALA A 109 -3.50 5.92 -8.76
N LEU A 110 -3.57 5.16 -7.66
CA LEU A 110 -4.34 3.92 -7.62
C LEU A 110 -5.84 4.18 -7.82
N ILE A 111 -6.42 5.15 -7.09
CA ILE A 111 -7.83 5.53 -7.22
C ILE A 111 -8.14 5.97 -8.65
N GLU A 112 -7.29 6.80 -9.27
CA GLU A 112 -7.42 7.22 -10.66
C GLU A 112 -7.38 6.03 -11.64
N THR A 113 -6.52 5.05 -11.37
CA THR A 113 -6.40 3.84 -12.19
C THR A 113 -7.68 3.01 -12.13
N GLU A 114 -8.21 2.78 -10.93
CA GLU A 114 -9.47 2.05 -10.73
C GLU A 114 -10.67 2.84 -11.29
N ALA A 115 -10.65 4.18 -11.18
CA ALA A 115 -11.68 5.06 -11.74
C ALA A 115 -11.69 4.97 -13.28
N ARG A 116 -10.53 5.01 -13.91
CA ARG A 116 -10.40 4.86 -15.37
C ARG A 116 -10.91 3.50 -15.84
N ALA A 117 -10.57 2.43 -15.11
CA ALA A 117 -11.06 1.09 -15.40
C ALA A 117 -12.59 0.96 -15.27
N ALA A 118 -13.19 1.72 -14.35
CA ALA A 118 -14.64 1.78 -14.13
C ALA A 118 -15.39 2.79 -15.02
N GLY A 119 -14.69 3.53 -15.90
CA GLY A 119 -15.26 4.60 -16.72
C GLY A 119 -15.78 5.78 -15.87
N ARG A 120 -15.19 6.03 -14.70
CA ARG A 120 -15.59 7.10 -13.75
C ARG A 120 -14.48 8.14 -13.62
N LYS A 121 -14.86 9.32 -13.15
CA LYS A 121 -13.94 10.44 -12.88
C LYS A 121 -14.33 11.13 -11.58
N PRO A 122 -13.96 10.58 -10.41
CA PRO A 122 -14.19 11.23 -9.13
C PRO A 122 -13.28 12.44 -8.96
N ASP A 123 -13.72 13.41 -8.15
CA ASP A 123 -12.84 14.44 -7.60
C ASP A 123 -12.07 13.83 -6.42
N ILE A 124 -10.75 13.99 -6.43
CA ILE A 124 -9.87 13.41 -5.40
C ILE A 124 -9.15 14.55 -4.69
N ASP A 125 -9.45 14.71 -3.41
CA ASP A 125 -8.75 15.60 -2.49
C ASP A 125 -7.84 14.79 -1.56
N SER A 126 -6.84 15.44 -0.96
CA SER A 126 -5.93 14.77 -0.02
C SER A 126 -5.52 15.66 1.14
N VAL A 127 -5.33 15.05 2.31
CA VAL A 127 -4.86 15.70 3.53
C VAL A 127 -3.83 14.83 4.22
N VAL A 128 -2.70 15.44 4.61
CA VAL A 128 -1.69 14.79 5.45
C VAL A 128 -1.93 15.18 6.90
N LEU A 129 -2.04 14.19 7.78
CA LEU A 129 -2.27 14.36 9.22
C LEU A 129 -0.93 14.26 9.98
N ASP A 130 -0.07 15.26 9.83
CA ASP A 130 1.28 15.28 10.41
C ASP A 130 1.26 15.13 11.94
N ARG A 131 0.28 15.74 12.61
CA ARG A 131 0.13 15.63 14.07
C ARG A 131 -0.12 14.20 14.50
N ALA A 132 -0.97 13.45 13.78
CA ALA A 132 -1.23 12.05 14.07
C ALA A 132 0.06 11.21 13.94
N ARG A 133 0.86 11.46 12.90
CA ARG A 133 2.16 10.82 12.74
C ARG A 133 3.11 11.11 13.92
N GLN A 134 3.22 12.37 14.33
CA GLN A 134 4.08 12.77 15.45
C GLN A 134 3.66 12.09 16.76
N LEU A 135 2.36 12.02 17.04
CA LEU A 135 1.81 11.34 18.20
C LEU A 135 2.13 9.84 18.20
N PHE A 136 1.97 9.19 17.05
CA PHE A 136 2.31 7.77 16.88
C PHE A 136 3.81 7.53 17.13
N LEU A 137 4.69 8.32 16.50
CA LEU A 137 6.15 8.17 16.61
C LEU A 137 6.66 8.47 18.03
N SER A 138 5.99 9.37 18.77
CA SER A 138 6.33 9.66 20.17
C SER A 138 5.80 8.62 21.16
N GLY A 139 5.05 7.61 20.70
CA GLY A 139 4.42 6.60 21.54
C GLY A 139 3.20 7.10 22.32
N ASN A 140 2.71 8.31 22.06
CA ASN A 140 1.51 8.85 22.69
C ASN A 140 0.24 8.30 22.01
N ILE A 141 -0.01 7.00 22.24
CA ILE A 141 -1.09 6.28 21.58
C ILE A 141 -2.46 6.82 21.99
N ASP A 142 -2.65 7.22 23.24
CA ASP A 142 -3.94 7.75 23.71
C ASP A 142 -4.33 9.04 22.97
N ALA A 143 -3.39 9.96 22.75
CA ALA A 143 -3.62 11.18 22.00
C ALA A 143 -3.72 10.92 20.47
N TYR A 144 -3.11 9.84 19.98
CA TYR A 144 -3.23 9.42 18.59
C TYR A 144 -4.62 8.88 18.26
N LEU A 145 -5.30 8.24 19.23
CA LEU A 145 -6.62 7.62 19.05
C LEU A 145 -7.80 8.60 19.29
N GLN A 146 -7.54 9.84 19.73
CA GLN A 146 -8.53 10.92 19.88
C GLN A 146 -8.65 11.78 18.64
#